data_cc47e4ff2bd7963bc6654594dfdb76f0
#
_entry.id   cc47e4ff2bd7963bc6654594dfdb76f0
#
_cell.length_a   1.000
_cell.length_b   1.000
_cell.length_c   1.000
_cell.angle_alpha   90.00
_cell.angle_beta   90.00
_cell.angle_gamma   90.00
#
_symmetry.space_group_name_H-M   'P 1'
#
loop_
_entity.id
_entity.type
_entity.pdbx_description
1 polymer ?
#
loop_
_entity_poly.entity_id
_entity_poly.type
_entity_poly.pdbx_seq_one_letter_code
_entity_poly.pdbx_strand_id
1 'polypeptide(L)'
;MRRRSTTKYLLTTGLLSLGSLALTESCADNNSSLFVAGVIDINSSACIAKNDTTSAMLSQGTMDYAFTSSYTAAVLVGNQLTQRGSREELRTETSRISLRGAEVTLTTLDGKELGHYSTVGTGFIDPSSGTAPGYAAMYVNVIPPSLGESAAVRNAGFVLAKIRVFGDSLGNVSVTSSELDFPIRICKGCLVRYPAASNDPAAAKANTYSCTRSASTTQTTTETAPCLLGQDQPFDCTLCSSTTIALCADPTQNPSFSPTP
;
A
#
# COMPACT_ATOMS: atom_id res chain seq x y z
N MET A 1 24.59 47.42 85.07
CA MET A 1 23.54 47.65 84.02
C MET A 1 23.54 46.43 83.09
N ARG A 2 22.49 45.68 83.13
CA ARG A 2 22.28 44.39 82.43
C ARG A 2 21.58 44.60 81.11
N ARG A 3 22.18 44.24 79.97
CA ARG A 3 21.47 44.14 78.72
C ARG A 3 21.26 42.69 78.34
N ARG A 4 19.99 42.34 78.24
CA ARG A 4 19.55 41.00 77.81
C ARG A 4 19.55 40.98 76.27
N SER A 5 20.30 40.00 75.75
CA SER A 5 20.23 39.68 74.31
C SER A 5 19.07 38.69 74.09
N THR A 6 18.15 39.05 73.25
CA THR A 6 17.05 38.19 72.83
C THR A 6 17.42 37.55 71.50
N THR A 7 17.70 36.26 71.56
CA THR A 7 17.95 35.40 70.43
C THR A 7 16.61 35.11 69.73
N LYS A 8 16.47 35.58 68.52
CA LYS A 8 15.33 35.26 67.65
C LYS A 8 15.60 33.95 66.92
N TYR A 9 14.81 32.92 67.21
CA TYR A 9 14.78 31.68 66.45
C TYR A 9 14.01 31.94 65.18
N LEU A 10 14.72 31.89 64.02
CA LEU A 10 14.08 31.82 62.71
C LEU A 10 13.67 30.34 62.50
N LEU A 11 12.37 30.13 62.58
CA LEU A 11 11.77 28.90 62.06
C LEU A 11 11.81 28.95 60.53
N THR A 12 12.70 28.19 59.92
CA THR A 12 12.70 27.85 58.52
C THR A 12 11.62 26.81 58.27
N THR A 13 10.46 27.21 57.87
CA THR A 13 9.43 26.35 57.32
C THR A 13 9.91 25.82 55.98
N GLY A 14 10.39 24.60 55.96
CA GLY A 14 10.68 23.84 54.75
C GLY A 14 9.36 23.55 54.01
N LEU A 15 9.13 24.21 52.91
CA LEU A 15 8.10 23.85 51.96
C LEU A 15 8.47 22.52 51.32
N LEU A 16 7.84 21.45 51.78
CA LEU A 16 7.81 20.19 51.04
C LEU A 16 6.97 20.44 49.77
N SER A 17 7.62 20.74 48.67
CA SER A 17 7.02 20.65 47.36
C SER A 17 6.78 19.16 47.06
N LEU A 18 5.58 18.67 47.34
CA LEU A 18 5.08 17.44 46.74
C LEU A 18 5.04 17.67 45.22
N GLY A 19 6.11 17.23 44.57
CA GLY A 19 6.13 17.08 43.14
C GLY A 19 5.05 16.07 42.75
N SER A 20 3.94 16.58 42.18
CA SER A 20 2.97 15.76 41.47
C SER A 20 3.72 15.03 40.39
N LEU A 21 4.08 13.76 40.60
CA LEU A 21 4.35 12.84 39.51
C LEU A 21 3.05 12.75 38.75
N ALA A 22 2.93 13.59 37.71
CA ALA A 22 2.00 13.32 36.63
C ALA A 22 2.42 11.97 36.06
N LEU A 23 1.73 10.92 36.48
CA LEU A 23 1.72 9.65 35.77
C LEU A 23 1.13 10.01 34.41
N THR A 24 2.01 10.36 33.46
CA THR A 24 1.65 10.31 32.08
C THR A 24 1.32 8.83 31.84
N GLU A 25 0.03 8.53 31.84
CA GLU A 25 -0.43 7.29 31.23
C GLU A 25 0.11 7.32 29.83
N SER A 26 1.25 6.67 29.64
CA SER A 26 1.74 6.27 28.35
C SER A 26 0.74 5.19 27.89
N CYS A 27 -0.41 5.64 27.38
CA CYS A 27 -1.19 4.82 26.47
C CYS A 27 -0.27 4.54 25.29
N ALA A 28 0.46 3.43 25.37
CA ALA A 28 1.07 2.87 24.19
C ALA A 28 -0.11 2.57 23.26
N ASP A 29 -0.31 3.46 22.27
CA ASP A 29 -1.25 3.19 21.22
C ASP A 29 -0.99 1.79 20.70
N ASN A 30 -2.02 0.95 20.60
CA ASN A 30 -1.94 -0.43 20.11
C ASN A 30 -1.45 -0.54 18.65
N ASN A 31 -1.00 0.56 18.07
CA ASN A 31 -0.45 0.67 16.72
C ASN A 31 0.82 -0.16 16.49
N SER A 32 1.47 -0.61 17.56
CA SER A 32 2.67 -1.45 17.46
C SER A 32 2.36 -2.95 17.30
N SER A 33 1.17 -3.40 17.67
CA SER A 33 0.81 -4.82 17.61
C SER A 33 0.37 -5.29 16.22
N LEU A 34 -0.28 -4.42 15.47
CA LEU A 34 -0.60 -4.58 14.06
C LEU A 34 0.22 -3.57 13.26
N PHE A 35 0.89 -3.99 12.20
CA PHE A 35 1.68 -3.11 11.36
C PHE A 35 1.57 -3.48 9.89
N VAL A 36 1.80 -2.51 9.01
CA VAL A 36 1.90 -2.73 7.57
C VAL A 36 3.38 -2.83 7.20
N ALA A 37 3.77 -3.97 6.61
CA ALA A 37 5.14 -4.20 6.17
C ALA A 37 5.44 -3.58 4.81
N GLY A 38 4.43 -3.46 3.94
CA GLY A 38 4.55 -2.87 2.61
C GLY A 38 3.47 -3.37 1.65
N VAL A 39 3.62 -3.01 0.38
CA VAL A 39 2.76 -3.50 -0.72
C VAL A 39 3.52 -4.58 -1.48
N ILE A 40 2.92 -5.74 -1.63
CA ILE A 40 3.51 -6.89 -2.33
C ILE A 40 3.36 -6.70 -3.84
N ASP A 41 4.44 -6.97 -4.58
CA ASP A 41 4.37 -7.16 -6.02
C ASP A 41 3.72 -8.51 -6.34
N ILE A 42 2.49 -8.47 -6.89
CA ILE A 42 1.74 -9.68 -7.31
C ILE A 42 2.22 -10.22 -8.65
N ASN A 43 3.42 -9.85 -9.09
CA ASN A 43 4.01 -10.29 -10.36
C ASN A 43 4.46 -11.77 -10.31
N SER A 44 3.52 -12.67 -10.07
CA SER A 44 3.77 -14.10 -10.12
C SER A 44 2.86 -14.76 -11.15
N SER A 45 3.30 -15.87 -11.71
CA SER A 45 2.48 -16.69 -12.63
C SER A 45 1.14 -17.14 -12.03
N ALA A 46 1.01 -17.10 -10.71
CA ALA A 46 -0.19 -17.48 -9.98
C ALA A 46 -1.10 -16.31 -9.61
N CYS A 47 -0.64 -15.06 -9.76
CA CYS A 47 -1.37 -13.84 -9.36
C CYS A 47 -1.86 -13.86 -7.90
N ILE A 48 -1.09 -14.45 -7.01
CA ILE A 48 -1.41 -14.58 -5.59
C ILE A 48 -0.35 -13.88 -4.76
N ALA A 49 -0.78 -13.00 -3.86
CA ALA A 49 0.11 -12.43 -2.86
C ALA A 49 0.44 -13.47 -1.80
N LYS A 50 1.73 -13.65 -1.51
CA LYS A 50 2.17 -14.58 -0.45
C LYS A 50 2.14 -13.87 0.90
N ASN A 51 1.82 -14.64 1.95
CA ASN A 51 1.75 -14.16 3.33
C ASN A 51 3.12 -14.16 4.01
N ASP A 52 4.17 -13.73 3.34
CA ASP A 52 5.53 -13.73 3.87
C ASP A 52 6.36 -12.53 3.39
N THR A 53 7.44 -12.27 4.10
CA THR A 53 8.35 -11.15 3.83
C THR A 53 9.37 -11.45 2.73
N THR A 54 9.36 -12.64 2.14
CA THR A 54 10.26 -13.01 1.04
C THR A 54 9.75 -12.52 -0.31
N SER A 55 8.48 -12.08 -0.37
CA SER A 55 7.87 -11.49 -1.55
C SER A 55 8.54 -10.16 -1.89
N ALA A 56 8.67 -9.88 -3.19
CA ALA A 56 9.10 -8.56 -3.64
C ALA A 56 8.08 -7.50 -3.19
N MET A 57 8.58 -6.37 -2.70
CA MET A 57 7.76 -5.24 -2.28
C MET A 57 7.87 -4.12 -3.30
N LEU A 58 6.73 -3.49 -3.60
CA LEU A 58 6.67 -2.30 -4.42
C LEU A 58 7.04 -1.06 -3.58
N SER A 59 7.99 -0.26 -4.07
CA SER A 59 8.27 1.06 -3.52
C SER A 59 7.28 2.12 -3.99
N GLN A 60 6.65 1.88 -5.14
CA GLN A 60 5.58 2.70 -5.70
C GLN A 60 4.69 1.84 -6.60
N GLY A 61 3.43 2.24 -6.73
CA GLY A 61 2.49 1.67 -7.69
C GLY A 61 2.43 2.46 -9.00
N THR A 62 1.81 1.86 -10.01
CA THR A 62 1.48 2.51 -11.28
C THR A 62 0.06 2.15 -11.69
N MET A 63 -0.76 3.16 -11.98
CA MET A 63 -2.10 2.99 -12.53
C MET A 63 -2.16 3.61 -13.93
N ASP A 64 -2.39 2.77 -14.92
CA ASP A 64 -2.63 3.19 -16.30
C ASP A 64 -4.14 3.33 -16.55
N TYR A 65 -4.63 4.56 -16.46
CA TYR A 65 -6.06 4.83 -16.57
C TYR A 65 -6.65 4.64 -17.99
N ALA A 66 -5.83 4.23 -18.97
CA ALA A 66 -6.34 3.76 -20.25
C ALA A 66 -6.97 2.35 -20.14
N PHE A 67 -6.59 1.57 -19.13
CA PHE A 67 -6.98 0.17 -18.97
C PHE A 67 -7.77 -0.10 -17.69
N THR A 68 -7.56 0.69 -16.65
CA THR A 68 -8.27 0.52 -15.38
C THR A 68 -8.66 1.87 -14.79
N SER A 69 -9.78 1.89 -14.09
CA SER A 69 -10.20 3.03 -13.27
C SER A 69 -9.97 2.80 -11.77
N SER A 70 -9.36 1.67 -11.38
CA SER A 70 -9.12 1.34 -9.98
C SER A 70 -7.69 0.89 -9.76
N TYR A 71 -7.21 1.04 -8.52
CA TYR A 71 -5.93 0.48 -8.09
C TYR A 71 -6.12 -0.34 -6.82
N THR A 72 -5.76 -1.62 -6.89
CA THR A 72 -5.83 -2.55 -5.75
C THR A 72 -4.43 -2.93 -5.31
N ALA A 73 -4.08 -2.65 -4.07
CA ALA A 73 -2.80 -3.04 -3.46
C ALA A 73 -2.94 -4.34 -2.67
N ALA A 74 -1.98 -5.24 -2.81
CA ALA A 74 -1.80 -6.37 -1.91
C ALA A 74 -0.90 -5.94 -0.74
N VAL A 75 -1.51 -5.59 0.38
CA VAL A 75 -0.83 -5.07 1.55
C VAL A 75 -0.40 -6.23 2.45
N LEU A 76 0.90 -6.34 2.77
CA LEU A 76 1.41 -7.29 3.74
C LEU A 76 1.27 -6.71 5.14
N VAL A 77 0.48 -7.38 5.96
CA VAL A 77 0.17 -6.96 7.33
C VAL A 77 0.78 -7.93 8.32
N GLY A 78 1.41 -7.41 9.36
CA GLY A 78 2.08 -8.21 10.41
C GLY A 78 1.42 -8.08 11.77
N ASN A 79 1.40 -9.18 12.52
CA ASN A 79 0.91 -9.28 13.89
C ASN A 79 2.07 -9.58 14.85
N GLN A 80 2.36 -8.67 15.76
CA GLN A 80 3.42 -8.81 16.79
C GLN A 80 2.90 -9.35 18.13
N LEU A 81 1.59 -9.52 18.29
CA LEU A 81 1.04 -10.11 19.51
C LEU A 81 1.59 -11.52 19.70
N THR A 82 2.10 -11.77 20.89
CA THR A 82 2.61 -13.10 21.25
C THR A 82 1.47 -14.11 21.38
N GLN A 83 1.75 -15.35 20.98
CA GLN A 83 0.81 -16.46 21.12
C GLN A 83 0.45 -16.66 22.61
N ARG A 84 -0.84 -16.71 22.88
CA ARG A 84 -1.39 -16.95 24.23
C ARG A 84 -2.15 -18.27 24.34
N GLY A 85 -2.57 -18.83 23.22
CA GLY A 85 -3.23 -20.12 23.16
C GLY A 85 -2.27 -21.29 23.42
N SER A 86 -2.77 -22.36 24.03
CA SER A 86 -2.06 -23.62 24.20
C SER A 86 -3.02 -24.77 24.02
N ARG A 87 -2.68 -25.71 23.13
CA ARG A 87 -3.47 -26.95 22.96
C ARG A 87 -3.33 -27.87 24.18
N GLU A 88 -2.15 -27.88 24.79
CA GLU A 88 -1.84 -28.72 25.96
C GLU A 88 -2.58 -28.24 27.20
N GLU A 89 -2.71 -26.92 27.33
CA GLU A 89 -3.41 -26.31 28.48
C GLU A 89 -4.88 -25.95 28.17
N LEU A 90 -5.40 -26.35 27.00
CA LEU A 90 -6.78 -26.07 26.53
C LEU A 90 -7.12 -24.56 26.56
N ARG A 91 -6.12 -23.69 26.34
CA ARG A 91 -6.32 -22.26 26.27
C ARG A 91 -6.60 -21.80 24.83
N THR A 92 -7.65 -21.01 24.68
CA THR A 92 -8.01 -20.40 23.39
C THR A 92 -6.98 -19.34 22.99
N GLU A 93 -6.59 -19.32 21.70
CA GLU A 93 -5.74 -18.30 21.14
C GLU A 93 -6.53 -16.98 21.00
N THR A 94 -6.11 -15.95 21.73
CA THR A 94 -6.78 -14.64 21.74
C THR A 94 -5.99 -13.56 21.00
N SER A 95 -4.72 -13.84 20.66
CA SER A 95 -3.82 -12.89 19.99
C SER A 95 -3.89 -12.96 18.46
N ARG A 96 -4.65 -13.88 17.88
CA ARG A 96 -4.94 -13.92 16.45
C ARG A 96 -5.80 -12.72 16.08
N ILE A 97 -5.48 -12.04 14.99
CA ILE A 97 -6.19 -10.85 14.53
C ILE A 97 -7.09 -11.22 13.34
N SER A 98 -8.35 -10.83 13.43
CA SER A 98 -9.30 -10.81 12.31
C SER A 98 -9.25 -9.45 11.65
N LEU A 99 -8.77 -9.37 10.41
CA LEU A 99 -8.76 -8.15 9.62
C LEU A 99 -10.18 -7.77 9.22
N ARG A 100 -10.51 -6.48 9.30
CA ARG A 100 -11.82 -5.91 8.95
C ARG A 100 -11.76 -5.02 7.73
N GLY A 101 -10.63 -4.36 7.50
CA GLY A 101 -10.48 -3.45 6.38
C GLY A 101 -9.28 -2.52 6.52
N ALA A 102 -9.31 -1.49 5.69
CA ALA A 102 -8.34 -0.40 5.75
C ALA A 102 -9.03 0.95 5.59
N GLU A 103 -8.50 1.96 6.26
CA GLU A 103 -8.77 3.36 5.97
C GLU A 103 -7.75 3.84 4.94
N VAL A 104 -8.21 4.54 3.93
CA VAL A 104 -7.37 5.09 2.88
C VAL A 104 -7.64 6.58 2.76
N THR A 105 -6.58 7.38 2.86
CA THR A 105 -6.60 8.80 2.51
C THR A 105 -5.76 8.98 1.26
N LEU A 106 -6.37 9.46 0.19
CA LEU A 106 -5.70 9.73 -1.07
C LEU A 106 -5.43 11.24 -1.18
N THR A 107 -4.16 11.60 -1.41
CA THR A 107 -3.75 13.00 -1.56
C THR A 107 -2.91 13.17 -2.82
N THR A 108 -2.81 14.40 -3.31
CA THR A 108 -1.78 14.80 -4.26
C THR A 108 -0.43 14.94 -3.54
N LEU A 109 0.69 15.06 -4.25
CA LEU A 109 2.02 15.22 -3.64
C LEU A 109 2.17 16.56 -2.87
N ASP A 110 1.38 17.57 -3.20
CA ASP A 110 1.31 18.85 -2.49
C ASP A 110 0.36 18.82 -1.27
N GLY A 111 -0.19 17.64 -0.95
CA GLY A 111 -0.99 17.40 0.25
C GLY A 111 -2.48 17.71 0.12
N LYS A 112 -2.98 18.05 -1.09
CA LYS A 112 -4.41 18.25 -1.30
C LYS A 112 -5.13 16.91 -1.25
N GLU A 113 -6.13 16.78 -0.38
CA GLU A 113 -6.95 15.59 -0.27
C GLU A 113 -7.83 15.39 -1.52
N LEU A 114 -7.80 14.18 -2.04
CA LEU A 114 -8.62 13.71 -3.16
C LEU A 114 -9.78 12.83 -2.70
N GLY A 115 -9.60 12.18 -1.56
CA GLY A 115 -10.64 11.36 -0.92
C GLY A 115 -10.15 10.67 0.34
N HIS A 116 -11.11 10.40 1.24
CA HIS A 116 -10.91 9.62 2.45
C HIS A 116 -12.06 8.62 2.58
N TYR A 117 -11.75 7.35 2.78
CA TYR A 117 -12.75 6.28 2.82
C TYR A 117 -12.19 5.04 3.50
N SER A 118 -13.11 4.18 3.94
CA SER A 118 -12.78 2.84 4.42
C SER A 118 -13.11 1.81 3.36
N THR A 119 -12.25 0.82 3.22
CA THR A 119 -12.45 -0.35 2.34
C THR A 119 -12.54 -1.60 3.19
N VAL A 120 -13.43 -2.50 2.82
CA VAL A 120 -13.58 -3.79 3.50
C VAL A 120 -12.45 -4.71 3.05
N GLY A 121 -11.81 -5.34 4.00
CA GLY A 121 -10.84 -6.40 3.78
C GLY A 121 -11.09 -7.53 4.78
N THR A 122 -10.79 -8.75 4.40
CA THR A 122 -10.98 -9.91 5.29
C THR A 122 -9.72 -10.75 5.31
N GLY A 123 -9.45 -11.36 6.44
CA GLY A 123 -8.33 -12.25 6.64
C GLY A 123 -8.06 -12.49 8.11
N PHE A 124 -7.15 -13.41 8.38
CA PHE A 124 -6.67 -13.67 9.73
C PHE A 124 -5.16 -13.63 9.73
N ILE A 125 -4.60 -13.03 10.76
CA ILE A 125 -3.15 -13.04 10.99
C ILE A 125 -2.90 -13.80 12.28
N ASP A 126 -2.11 -14.86 12.17
CA ASP A 126 -1.68 -15.62 13.34
C ASP A 126 -0.77 -14.77 14.24
N PRO A 127 -0.74 -15.04 15.55
CA PRO A 127 0.16 -14.32 16.45
C PRO A 127 1.62 -14.63 16.14
N SER A 128 2.52 -13.78 16.66
CA SER A 128 3.95 -14.02 16.64
C SER A 128 4.31 -15.33 17.34
N SER A 129 5.17 -16.12 16.70
CA SER A 129 5.77 -17.33 17.30
C SER A 129 6.88 -17.05 18.31
N GLY A 130 7.09 -15.77 18.65
CA GLY A 130 8.11 -15.29 19.57
C GLY A 130 9.39 -14.80 18.88
N THR A 131 9.77 -15.34 17.74
CA THR A 131 10.95 -14.94 16.98
C THR A 131 10.61 -14.14 15.71
N ALA A 132 9.41 -14.31 15.18
CA ALA A 132 8.93 -13.60 13.99
C ALA A 132 7.44 -13.27 14.12
N PRO A 133 6.99 -12.11 13.62
CA PRO A 133 5.57 -11.78 13.51
C PRO A 133 4.83 -12.78 12.64
N GLY A 134 3.53 -12.95 12.90
CA GLY A 134 2.64 -13.56 11.91
C GLY A 134 2.38 -12.58 10.76
N TYR A 135 2.17 -13.08 9.54
CA TYR A 135 1.89 -12.26 8.36
C TYR A 135 0.67 -12.73 7.61
N ALA A 136 -0.05 -11.78 7.01
CA ALA A 136 -1.09 -12.05 6.02
C ALA A 136 -1.12 -10.95 4.97
N ALA A 137 -1.40 -11.33 3.72
CA ALA A 137 -1.67 -10.38 2.66
C ALA A 137 -3.16 -10.04 2.65
N MET A 138 -3.48 -8.75 2.51
CA MET A 138 -4.84 -8.24 2.35
C MET A 138 -4.92 -7.37 1.11
N TYR A 139 -5.92 -7.63 0.26
CA TYR A 139 -6.18 -6.77 -0.88
C TYR A 139 -6.98 -5.55 -0.44
N VAL A 140 -6.44 -4.38 -0.72
CA VAL A 140 -7.01 -3.07 -0.40
C VAL A 140 -7.31 -2.34 -1.69
N ASN A 141 -8.56 -1.93 -1.90
CA ASN A 141 -8.91 -1.05 -3.01
C ASN A 141 -8.47 0.38 -2.68
N VAL A 142 -7.25 0.74 -3.12
CA VAL A 142 -6.59 2.00 -2.79
C VAL A 142 -7.10 3.16 -3.65
N ILE A 143 -7.48 2.93 -4.89
CA ILE A 143 -8.16 3.91 -5.73
C ILE A 143 -9.44 3.26 -6.22
N PRO A 144 -10.60 3.59 -5.66
CA PRO A 144 -11.87 3.07 -6.14
C PRO A 144 -12.22 3.68 -7.52
N PRO A 145 -13.03 3.00 -8.35
CA PRO A 145 -13.36 3.45 -9.71
C PRO A 145 -13.89 4.88 -9.76
N SER A 146 -14.71 5.28 -8.81
CA SER A 146 -15.28 6.63 -8.72
C SER A 146 -14.22 7.73 -8.60
N LEU A 147 -13.10 7.46 -7.90
CA LEU A 147 -11.98 8.39 -7.81
C LEU A 147 -11.05 8.27 -9.00
N GLY A 148 -10.76 7.05 -9.47
CA GLY A 148 -9.88 6.83 -10.61
C GLY A 148 -10.43 7.37 -11.94
N GLU A 149 -11.74 7.53 -12.05
CA GLU A 149 -12.40 8.19 -13.20
C GLU A 149 -12.37 9.72 -13.09
N SER A 150 -12.10 10.26 -11.92
CA SER A 150 -12.10 11.71 -11.70
C SER A 150 -10.94 12.40 -12.44
N ALA A 151 -11.21 13.58 -12.96
CA ALA A 151 -10.18 14.42 -13.59
C ALA A 151 -9.08 14.81 -12.58
N ALA A 152 -9.41 14.92 -11.30
CA ALA A 152 -8.47 15.27 -10.25
C ALA A 152 -7.38 14.21 -10.09
N VAL A 153 -7.73 12.92 -10.11
CA VAL A 153 -6.78 11.81 -10.04
C VAL A 153 -6.03 11.67 -11.36
N ARG A 154 -6.73 11.66 -12.51
CA ARG A 154 -6.11 11.47 -13.84
C ARG A 154 -5.08 12.52 -14.21
N ASN A 155 -5.26 13.75 -13.72
CA ASN A 155 -4.35 14.86 -13.99
C ASN A 155 -3.27 15.05 -12.91
N ALA A 156 -3.30 14.28 -11.82
CA ALA A 156 -2.36 14.44 -10.72
C ALA A 156 -0.93 13.98 -11.06
N GLY A 157 -0.77 13.05 -12.04
CA GLY A 157 0.50 12.42 -12.38
C GLY A 157 1.02 11.48 -11.29
N PHE A 158 0.95 11.89 -10.04
CA PHE A 158 1.21 11.07 -8.84
C PHE A 158 0.18 11.38 -7.76
N VAL A 159 -0.21 10.35 -7.05
CA VAL A 159 -1.01 10.45 -5.83
C VAL A 159 -0.30 9.70 -4.71
N LEU A 160 -0.48 10.17 -3.48
CA LEU A 160 0.01 9.52 -2.28
C LEU A 160 -1.17 8.86 -1.58
N ALA A 161 -1.13 7.55 -1.44
CA ALA A 161 -2.08 6.80 -0.66
C ALA A 161 -1.54 6.56 0.74
N LYS A 162 -2.28 7.01 1.75
CA LYS A 162 -2.03 6.77 3.16
C LYS A 162 -2.96 5.64 3.59
N ILE A 163 -2.38 4.48 3.90
CA ILE A 163 -3.12 3.25 4.16
C ILE A 163 -2.94 2.86 5.62
N ARG A 164 -4.05 2.68 6.33
CA ARG A 164 -4.08 2.20 7.72
C ARG A 164 -5.01 1.00 7.80
N VAL A 165 -4.47 -0.14 8.24
CA VAL A 165 -5.22 -1.38 8.37
C VAL A 165 -5.80 -1.49 9.77
N PHE A 166 -7.03 -2.00 9.90
CA PHE A 166 -7.67 -2.24 11.18
C PHE A 166 -8.32 -3.62 11.27
N GLY A 167 -8.50 -4.08 12.49
CA GLY A 167 -9.11 -5.38 12.79
C GLY A 167 -9.34 -5.57 14.28
N ASP A 168 -9.78 -6.76 14.65
CA ASP A 168 -10.01 -7.13 16.03
C ASP A 168 -9.24 -8.41 16.36
N SER A 169 -8.61 -8.44 17.54
CA SER A 169 -8.07 -9.70 18.07
C SER A 169 -9.21 -10.64 18.46
N LEU A 170 -8.96 -11.94 18.48
CA LEU A 170 -9.95 -12.91 18.99
C LEU A 170 -10.23 -12.70 20.49
N GLY A 171 -9.41 -11.92 21.19
CA GLY A 171 -9.69 -11.41 22.53
C GLY A 171 -10.61 -10.20 22.57
N ASN A 172 -11.21 -9.82 21.44
CA ASN A 172 -12.14 -8.69 21.29
C ASN A 172 -11.50 -7.32 21.61
N VAL A 173 -10.23 -7.16 21.24
CA VAL A 173 -9.52 -5.87 21.31
C VAL A 173 -9.34 -5.36 19.90
N SER A 174 -9.82 -4.15 19.63
CA SER A 174 -9.62 -3.47 18.34
C SER A 174 -8.17 -3.03 18.21
N VAL A 175 -7.59 -3.28 17.05
CA VAL A 175 -6.21 -2.94 16.70
C VAL A 175 -6.18 -2.20 15.38
N THR A 176 -5.28 -1.23 15.29
CA THR A 176 -5.06 -0.43 14.08
C THR A 176 -3.57 -0.32 13.83
N SER A 177 -3.15 -0.38 12.59
CA SER A 177 -1.74 -0.24 12.22
C SER A 177 -1.29 1.23 12.22
N SER A 178 0.03 1.45 12.19
CA SER A 178 0.58 2.71 11.70
C SER A 178 0.18 2.94 10.23
N GLU A 179 0.28 4.17 9.79
CA GLU A 179 0.00 4.57 8.42
C GLU A 179 1.17 4.18 7.50
N LEU A 180 0.85 3.63 6.34
CA LEU A 180 1.80 3.41 5.25
C LEU A 180 1.56 4.47 4.18
N ASP A 181 2.60 5.23 3.84
CA ASP A 181 2.62 6.12 2.70
C ASP A 181 3.04 5.36 1.45
N PHE A 182 2.13 5.27 0.47
CA PHE A 182 2.38 4.54 -0.77
C PHE A 182 2.11 5.42 -1.99
N PRO A 183 3.17 5.87 -2.72
CA PRO A 183 3.00 6.67 -3.92
C PRO A 183 2.51 5.83 -5.09
N ILE A 184 1.60 6.38 -5.89
CA ILE A 184 1.06 5.74 -7.09
C ILE A 184 1.20 6.71 -8.25
N ARG A 185 1.92 6.29 -9.29
CA ARG A 185 1.98 7.00 -10.57
C ARG A 185 0.69 6.81 -11.35
N ILE A 186 0.11 7.90 -11.84
CA ILE A 186 -1.08 7.89 -12.67
C ILE A 186 -0.66 8.27 -14.10
N CYS A 187 -0.99 7.44 -15.06
CA CYS A 187 -0.58 7.66 -16.44
C CYS A 187 -1.61 7.11 -17.43
N LYS A 188 -1.43 7.46 -18.70
CA LYS A 188 -2.24 6.93 -19.81
C LYS A 188 -1.34 6.22 -20.81
N GLY A 189 -1.49 4.90 -20.96
CA GLY A 189 -0.74 4.08 -21.92
C GLY A 189 0.71 3.81 -21.51
N CYS A 190 1.12 4.08 -20.29
CA CYS A 190 2.51 3.95 -19.87
C CYS A 190 2.95 2.49 -19.57
N LEU A 191 2.00 1.58 -19.44
CA LEU A 191 2.30 0.17 -19.21
C LEU A 191 2.29 -0.66 -20.49
N VAL A 192 1.91 -0.06 -21.63
CA VAL A 192 1.94 -0.76 -22.91
C VAL A 192 3.34 -0.77 -23.48
N ARG A 193 3.85 -1.97 -23.80
CA ARG A 193 5.10 -2.15 -24.53
C ARG A 193 4.81 -2.44 -26.01
N TYR A 194 5.54 -1.76 -26.88
CA TYR A 194 5.44 -1.95 -28.31
C TYR A 194 6.67 -2.73 -28.83
N PRO A 195 6.57 -3.40 -30.00
CA PRO A 195 7.72 -4.07 -30.63
C PRO A 195 8.89 -3.09 -30.83
N ALA A 196 10.12 -3.60 -30.85
CA ALA A 196 11.32 -2.78 -31.02
C ALA A 196 11.30 -1.95 -32.32
N ALA A 197 10.68 -2.46 -33.38
CA ALA A 197 10.48 -1.73 -34.64
C ALA A 197 9.65 -0.44 -34.48
N SER A 198 8.83 -0.32 -33.44
CA SER A 198 8.07 0.89 -33.15
C SER A 198 8.95 2.04 -32.63
N ASN A 199 10.12 1.72 -32.10
CA ASN A 199 11.10 2.68 -31.61
C ASN A 199 12.03 3.22 -32.72
N ASP A 200 11.93 2.67 -33.95
CA ASP A 200 12.67 3.15 -35.11
C ASP A 200 11.92 4.34 -35.73
N PRO A 201 12.50 5.55 -35.76
CA PRO A 201 11.87 6.72 -36.39
C PRO A 201 11.57 6.51 -37.90
N ALA A 202 12.31 5.66 -38.58
CA ALA A 202 12.06 5.33 -39.99
C ALA A 202 10.86 4.40 -40.14
N ALA A 203 10.70 3.43 -39.24
CA ALA A 203 9.55 2.53 -39.21
C ALA A 203 8.28 3.30 -38.78
N ALA A 204 8.38 4.24 -37.83
CA ALA A 204 7.26 5.09 -37.43
C ALA A 204 6.70 5.94 -38.59
N LYS A 205 7.58 6.45 -39.46
CA LYS A 205 7.17 7.18 -40.64
C LYS A 205 6.48 6.32 -41.70
N ALA A 206 6.80 5.04 -41.71
CA ALA A 206 6.24 4.10 -42.70
C ALA A 206 4.94 3.44 -42.24
N ASN A 207 4.43 3.71 -41.07
CA ASN A 207 3.27 3.02 -40.44
C ASN A 207 3.43 1.47 -40.45
N THR A 208 4.64 0.97 -40.28
CA THR A 208 4.94 -0.47 -40.43
C THR A 208 4.88 -1.24 -39.13
N TYR A 209 4.69 -0.58 -37.97
CA TYR A 209 4.53 -1.28 -36.72
C TYR A 209 3.05 -1.66 -36.52
N SER A 210 2.87 -2.92 -36.20
CA SER A 210 1.54 -3.46 -35.94
C SER A 210 1.60 -4.29 -34.67
N CYS A 211 0.72 -3.95 -33.72
CA CYS A 211 0.45 -4.80 -32.58
C CYS A 211 -0.51 -5.95 -32.92
N THR A 212 -0.86 -6.12 -34.19
CA THR A 212 -1.67 -7.26 -34.63
C THR A 212 -0.81 -8.52 -34.58
N ARG A 213 -1.31 -9.55 -33.90
CA ARG A 213 -0.73 -10.89 -33.97
C ARG A 213 -0.71 -11.32 -35.42
N SER A 214 0.48 -11.36 -36.03
CA SER A 214 0.63 -12.01 -37.33
C SER A 214 0.39 -13.52 -37.11
N ALA A 215 -0.64 -14.05 -37.73
CA ALA A 215 -0.97 -15.47 -37.67
C ALA A 215 0.12 -16.37 -38.29
N SER A 216 1.19 -15.79 -38.83
CA SER A 216 2.25 -16.48 -39.60
C SER A 216 3.56 -16.64 -38.86
N THR A 217 3.74 -16.12 -37.66
CA THR A 217 4.98 -16.33 -36.91
C THR A 217 4.74 -17.29 -35.77
N THR A 218 5.43 -18.45 -35.85
CA THR A 218 5.63 -19.42 -34.75
C THR A 218 6.48 -18.82 -33.62
N GLN A 219 6.23 -17.56 -33.27
CA GLN A 219 6.76 -16.98 -32.06
C GLN A 219 5.86 -17.38 -30.91
N THR A 220 6.22 -18.50 -30.30
CA THR A 220 5.80 -18.91 -28.96
C THR A 220 6.40 -17.96 -27.91
N THR A 221 6.17 -16.66 -28.03
CA THR A 221 6.29 -15.77 -26.90
C THR A 221 5.01 -15.96 -26.10
N THR A 222 5.07 -16.87 -25.14
CA THR A 222 4.09 -16.97 -24.05
C THR A 222 4.26 -15.73 -23.16
N GLU A 223 3.91 -14.57 -23.68
CA GLU A 223 3.80 -13.40 -22.83
C GLU A 223 2.63 -13.64 -21.87
N THR A 224 2.97 -13.76 -20.60
CA THR A 224 2.00 -13.94 -19.53
C THR A 224 1.22 -12.63 -19.38
N ALA A 225 -0.10 -12.72 -19.43
CA ALA A 225 -0.94 -11.57 -19.14
C ALA A 225 -0.64 -11.06 -17.73
N PRO A 226 -0.64 -9.73 -17.50
CA PRO A 226 -0.46 -9.16 -16.18
C PRO A 226 -1.59 -9.60 -15.24
N CYS A 227 -1.29 -9.73 -13.96
CA CYS A 227 -2.27 -10.14 -12.96
C CYS A 227 -3.43 -9.15 -12.85
N LEU A 228 -3.10 -7.86 -12.93
CA LEU A 228 -4.07 -6.77 -12.95
C LEU A 228 -3.76 -5.88 -14.14
N LEU A 229 -4.60 -5.93 -15.17
CA LEU A 229 -4.40 -5.14 -16.38
C LEU A 229 -4.47 -3.64 -16.04
N GLY A 230 -3.44 -2.91 -16.46
CA GLY A 230 -3.33 -1.48 -16.17
C GLY A 230 -2.78 -1.14 -14.77
N GLN A 231 -2.24 -2.12 -14.04
CA GLN A 231 -1.55 -1.91 -12.77
C GLN A 231 -0.15 -2.51 -12.79
N ASP A 232 0.84 -1.74 -12.35
CA ASP A 232 2.22 -2.09 -12.00
C ASP A 232 3.03 -2.84 -13.06
N GLN A 233 2.41 -3.74 -13.78
CA GLN A 233 3.08 -4.62 -14.74
C GLN A 233 2.95 -4.11 -16.16
N PRO A 234 4.06 -3.85 -16.86
CA PRO A 234 4.02 -3.57 -18.27
C PRO A 234 3.63 -4.84 -19.06
N PHE A 235 2.86 -4.67 -20.11
CA PHE A 235 2.40 -5.74 -20.96
C PHE A 235 2.57 -5.41 -22.45
N ASP A 236 2.65 -6.46 -23.28
CA ASP A 236 2.78 -6.31 -24.72
C ASP A 236 1.48 -5.82 -25.36
N CYS A 237 1.58 -4.92 -26.33
CA CYS A 237 0.43 -4.36 -27.02
C CYS A 237 -0.44 -5.41 -27.77
N THR A 238 0.11 -6.59 -28.04
CA THR A 238 -0.66 -7.70 -28.62
C THR A 238 -1.75 -8.24 -27.70
N LEU A 239 -1.60 -8.04 -26.37
CA LEU A 239 -2.59 -8.46 -25.37
C LEU A 239 -3.84 -7.56 -25.37
N CYS A 240 -3.70 -6.32 -25.83
CA CYS A 240 -4.80 -5.35 -25.89
C CYS A 240 -5.19 -4.94 -27.32
N SER A 241 -4.54 -5.47 -28.36
CA SER A 241 -4.79 -5.09 -29.76
C SER A 241 -6.19 -5.45 -30.27
N SER A 242 -6.87 -6.40 -29.62
CA SER A 242 -8.25 -6.77 -29.93
C SER A 242 -9.29 -5.86 -29.27
N THR A 243 -8.87 -4.90 -28.44
CA THR A 243 -9.75 -3.96 -27.76
C THR A 243 -10.02 -2.74 -28.65
N THR A 244 -11.06 -1.97 -28.31
CA THR A 244 -11.35 -0.69 -28.99
C THR A 244 -10.41 0.44 -28.58
N ILE A 245 -9.38 0.16 -27.78
CA ILE A 245 -8.42 1.16 -27.29
C ILE A 245 -7.39 1.43 -28.38
N ALA A 246 -7.48 2.60 -29.03
CA ALA A 246 -6.64 2.96 -30.16
C ALA A 246 -5.14 2.89 -29.87
N LEU A 247 -4.70 3.27 -28.66
CA LEU A 247 -3.29 3.23 -28.27
C LEU A 247 -2.69 1.81 -28.21
N CYS A 248 -3.51 0.75 -28.16
CA CYS A 248 -3.04 -0.62 -28.21
C CYS A 248 -2.61 -1.03 -29.63
N ALA A 249 -3.25 -0.48 -30.65
CA ALA A 249 -2.97 -0.79 -32.04
C ALA A 249 -1.92 0.15 -32.66
N ASP A 250 -1.88 1.40 -32.22
CA ASP A 250 -1.05 2.47 -32.80
C ASP A 250 -0.29 3.23 -31.71
N PRO A 251 1.06 3.06 -31.61
CA PRO A 251 1.88 3.79 -30.63
C PRO A 251 1.74 5.30 -30.72
N THR A 252 1.47 5.87 -31.93
CA THR A 252 1.33 7.33 -32.08
C THR A 252 0.11 7.89 -31.34
N GLN A 253 -0.86 7.05 -31.02
CA GLN A 253 -2.03 7.39 -30.21
C GLN A 253 -1.75 7.33 -28.70
N ASN A 254 -0.58 6.81 -28.32
CA ASN A 254 -0.22 6.69 -26.93
C ASN A 254 0.56 7.92 -26.43
N PRO A 255 -0.01 8.77 -25.54
CA PRO A 255 0.64 9.99 -25.07
C PRO A 255 1.90 9.71 -24.23
N SER A 256 2.07 8.48 -23.71
CA SER A 256 3.25 8.05 -22.95
C SER A 256 4.34 7.48 -23.83
N PHE A 257 4.07 7.25 -25.11
CA PHE A 257 5.06 6.76 -26.06
C PHE A 257 5.92 7.91 -26.56
N SER A 258 7.21 7.81 -26.29
CA SER A 258 8.22 8.70 -26.87
C SER A 258 9.16 7.84 -27.71
N PRO A 259 9.16 7.93 -29.04
CA PRO A 259 10.14 7.23 -29.85
C PRO A 259 11.52 7.74 -29.46
N THR A 260 12.44 6.80 -29.17
CA THR A 260 13.83 7.15 -28.92
C THR A 260 14.42 7.77 -30.19
N PRO A 261 15.11 8.94 -30.12
CA PRO A 261 15.69 9.59 -31.29
C PRO A 261 16.83 8.78 -31.90
#